data_1224603185e26609ae5797d07be7e922
#
_entry.id   1224603185e26609ae5797d07be7e922
#
_cell.length_a   1.000
_cell.length_b   1.000
_cell.length_c   1.000
_cell.angle_alpha   90.00
_cell.angle_beta   90.00
_cell.angle_gamma   90.00
#
_symmetry.space_group_name_H-M   'P 1'
#
loop_
_entity.id
_entity.type
_entity.pdbx_description
1 polymer ?
#
loop_
_entity_poly.entity_id
_entity_poly.type
_entity_poly.pdbx_seq_one_letter_code
_entity_poly.pdbx_strand_id
1 'polypeptide(L)'
;TPGLTLFPYTTLFRSLLGKSLVLAFERLYLRLPELVGPVEPAARLHGDMWGGNLHATADGEPCLVDPAVYGGHREMDLALMKLFGGFGPRVFAAYQEACPLAPGHERRVDLYQLYPLLVHVNLFGASYVGAVGRALQSNL
;
A
#
# COMPACT_ATOMS: atom_id res chain seq x y z
N THR A 1 -26.26 10.18 13.79
CA THR A 1 -25.01 9.53 13.39
C THR A 1 -23.88 10.32 14.02
N PRO A 2 -23.12 9.78 15.00
CA PRO A 2 -21.97 10.50 15.53
C PRO A 2 -20.95 10.64 14.39
N GLY A 3 -20.65 11.88 14.03
CA GLY A 3 -19.64 12.19 13.04
C GLY A 3 -18.30 11.61 13.50
N LEU A 4 -17.70 10.77 12.68
CA LEU A 4 -16.31 10.35 12.83
C LEU A 4 -15.42 11.60 12.71
N THR A 5 -15.16 12.26 13.83
CA THR A 5 -14.05 13.21 13.97
C THR A 5 -12.76 12.39 14.09
N LEU A 6 -12.41 11.71 13.01
CA LEU A 6 -11.16 11.01 12.87
C LEU A 6 -10.08 12.04 12.52
N PHE A 7 -9.33 12.45 13.57
CA PHE A 7 -8.01 13.10 13.53
C PHE A 7 -7.87 14.46 12.79
N PRO A 8 -7.06 15.37 13.32
CA PRO A 8 -6.72 16.66 12.67
C PRO A 8 -6.11 16.48 11.26
N TYR A 9 -5.57 15.29 10.94
CA TYR A 9 -5.05 14.91 9.63
C TYR A 9 -6.13 14.85 8.53
N THR A 10 -7.39 14.60 8.85
CA THR A 10 -8.46 14.50 7.83
C THR A 10 -8.75 15.83 7.12
N THR A 11 -8.56 16.95 7.79
CA THR A 11 -8.81 18.27 7.20
C THR A 11 -7.69 18.63 6.20
N LEU A 12 -6.42 18.43 6.58
CA LEU A 12 -5.27 18.64 5.70
C LEU A 12 -5.34 17.70 4.48
N PHE A 13 -5.64 16.44 4.74
CA PHE A 13 -5.78 15.41 3.73
C PHE A 13 -6.88 15.75 2.71
N ARG A 14 -8.08 16.14 3.16
CA ARG A 14 -9.18 16.56 2.28
C ARG A 14 -8.85 17.82 1.47
N SER A 15 -8.09 18.75 2.03
CA SER A 15 -7.68 19.96 1.30
C SER A 15 -6.67 19.66 0.19
N LEU A 16 -5.78 18.67 0.40
CA LEU A 16 -4.76 18.27 -0.58
C LEU A 16 -5.35 17.44 -1.72
N LEU A 17 -6.28 16.52 -1.42
CA LEU A 17 -6.86 15.63 -2.43
C LEU A 17 -7.89 16.30 -3.35
N GLY A 18 -8.54 17.35 -2.90
CA GLY A 18 -9.64 17.97 -3.65
C GLY A 18 -10.94 17.12 -3.64
N LYS A 19 -12.05 17.77 -3.99
CA LYS A 19 -13.39 17.16 -3.90
C LYS A 19 -13.57 15.92 -4.79
N SER A 20 -13.01 15.92 -5.99
CA SER A 20 -13.14 14.81 -6.95
C SER A 20 -12.52 13.51 -6.44
N LEU A 21 -11.32 13.58 -5.85
CA LEU A 21 -10.68 12.40 -5.28
C LEU A 21 -11.38 11.91 -4.03
N VAL A 22 -11.89 12.81 -3.18
CA VAL A 22 -12.70 12.42 -2.01
C VAL A 22 -13.92 11.63 -2.44
N LEU A 23 -14.67 12.10 -3.44
CA LEU A 23 -15.83 11.38 -3.97
C LEU A 23 -15.44 10.03 -4.60
N ALA A 24 -14.28 9.96 -5.25
CA ALA A 24 -13.77 8.71 -5.81
C ALA A 24 -13.43 7.70 -4.69
N PHE A 25 -12.85 8.14 -3.57
CA PHE A 25 -12.65 7.29 -2.40
C PHE A 25 -13.97 6.80 -1.78
N GLU A 26 -15.00 7.64 -1.71
CA GLU A 26 -16.31 7.22 -1.22
C GLU A 26 -16.90 6.09 -2.09
N ARG A 27 -16.75 6.16 -3.40
CA ARG A 27 -17.13 5.08 -4.33
C ARG A 27 -16.31 3.82 -4.12
N LEU A 28 -14.99 3.97 -3.96
CA LEU A 28 -14.09 2.85 -3.68
C LEU A 28 -14.49 2.12 -2.40
N TYR A 29 -14.79 2.85 -1.33
CA TYR A 29 -15.18 2.25 -0.04
C TYR A 29 -16.41 1.34 -0.15
N LEU A 30 -17.37 1.69 -0.99
CA LEU A 30 -18.55 0.85 -1.22
C LEU A 30 -18.20 -0.47 -1.93
N ARG A 31 -17.10 -0.49 -2.68
CA ARG A 31 -16.64 -1.65 -3.45
C ARG A 31 -15.52 -2.45 -2.80
N LEU A 32 -14.93 -1.93 -1.71
CA LEU A 32 -13.79 -2.59 -1.06
C LEU A 32 -14.03 -4.09 -0.77
N PRO A 33 -15.19 -4.52 -0.27
CA PRO A 33 -15.43 -5.95 -0.01
C PRO A 33 -15.28 -6.86 -1.23
N GLU A 34 -15.48 -6.30 -2.44
CA GLU A 34 -15.36 -7.03 -3.71
C GLU A 34 -13.94 -6.97 -4.28
N LEU A 35 -13.20 -5.93 -3.94
CA LEU A 35 -11.88 -5.63 -4.52
C LEU A 35 -10.72 -6.21 -3.70
N VAL A 36 -10.88 -6.30 -2.40
CA VAL A 36 -9.87 -6.92 -1.53
C VAL A 36 -9.76 -8.42 -1.81
N GLY A 37 -8.58 -8.97 -1.60
CA GLY A 37 -8.37 -10.40 -1.75
C GLY A 37 -9.18 -11.23 -0.74
N PRO A 38 -9.11 -12.56 -0.84
CA PRO A 38 -9.76 -13.43 0.14
C PRO A 38 -9.24 -13.15 1.54
N VAL A 39 -10.08 -13.42 2.53
CA VAL A 39 -9.69 -13.28 3.94
C VAL A 39 -8.55 -14.26 4.24
N GLU A 40 -7.43 -13.73 4.69
CA GLU A 40 -6.26 -14.49 5.15
C GLU A 40 -5.96 -14.09 6.61
N PRO A 41 -5.27 -14.97 7.38
CA PRO A 41 -4.74 -14.56 8.67
C PRO A 41 -3.82 -13.34 8.51
N ALA A 42 -3.90 -12.40 9.44
CA ALA A 42 -3.05 -11.21 9.39
C ALA A 42 -1.56 -11.61 9.41
N ALA A 43 -0.83 -11.16 8.41
CA ALA A 43 0.62 -11.28 8.35
C ALA A 43 1.27 -10.16 9.17
N ARG A 44 2.44 -10.43 9.74
CA ARG A 44 3.31 -9.39 10.27
C ARG A 44 4.02 -8.73 9.09
N LEU A 45 3.69 -7.48 8.83
CA LEU A 45 4.24 -6.70 7.74
C LEU A 45 5.49 -5.94 8.20
N HIS A 46 6.40 -5.70 7.27
CA HIS A 46 7.47 -4.74 7.43
C HIS A 46 6.88 -3.31 7.47
N GLY A 47 5.95 -3.03 6.59
CA GLY A 47 5.19 -1.78 6.56
C GLY A 47 5.90 -0.61 5.87
N ASP A 48 7.21 -0.73 5.62
CA ASP A 48 8.02 0.20 4.81
C ASP A 48 9.00 -0.58 3.92
N MET A 49 8.47 -1.49 3.10
CA MET A 49 9.24 -2.42 2.30
C MET A 49 9.64 -1.81 0.95
N TRP A 50 10.81 -1.19 0.89
CA TRP A 50 11.42 -0.63 -0.32
C TRP A 50 12.92 -0.87 -0.35
N GLY A 51 13.59 -0.64 -1.51
CA GLY A 51 14.99 -0.98 -1.69
C GLY A 51 15.97 -0.28 -0.75
N GLY A 52 15.61 0.89 -0.20
CA GLY A 52 16.43 1.59 0.78
C GLY A 52 16.51 0.89 2.15
N ASN A 53 15.53 0.05 2.46
CA ASN A 53 15.48 -0.75 3.69
C ASN A 53 16.01 -2.18 3.49
N LEU A 54 16.53 -2.51 2.30
CA LEU A 54 17.20 -3.77 2.01
C LEU A 54 18.72 -3.58 2.00
N HIS A 55 19.40 -4.21 2.92
CA HIS A 55 20.84 -4.19 3.06
C HIS A 55 21.42 -5.60 2.94
N ALA A 56 22.75 -5.67 2.79
CA ALA A 56 23.49 -6.92 2.92
C ALA A 56 24.35 -6.87 4.19
N THR A 57 24.38 -7.97 4.93
CA THR A 57 25.35 -8.15 6.02
C THR A 57 26.78 -8.28 5.48
N ALA A 58 27.77 -8.27 6.37
CA ALA A 58 29.17 -8.47 5.98
C ALA A 58 29.40 -9.82 5.26
N ASP A 59 28.58 -10.82 5.57
CA ASP A 59 28.62 -12.16 4.95
C ASP A 59 27.79 -12.26 3.67
N GLY A 60 27.16 -11.15 3.22
CA GLY A 60 26.38 -11.08 2.00
C GLY A 60 24.91 -11.51 2.15
N GLU A 61 24.46 -11.81 3.35
CA GLU A 61 23.06 -12.18 3.62
C GLU A 61 22.12 -10.97 3.56
N PRO A 62 20.91 -11.11 3.01
CA PRO A 62 19.95 -10.02 2.97
C PRO A 62 19.44 -9.68 4.37
N CYS A 63 19.40 -8.37 4.65
CA CYS A 63 18.92 -7.83 5.91
C CYS A 63 17.92 -6.71 5.65
N LEU A 64 16.74 -6.81 6.25
CA LEU A 64 15.74 -5.76 6.24
C LEU A 64 15.87 -4.92 7.51
N VAL A 65 15.85 -3.60 7.35
CA VAL A 65 16.00 -2.62 8.44
C VAL A 65 14.83 -1.65 8.44
N ASP A 66 14.67 -0.94 9.54
CA ASP A 66 13.73 0.18 9.70
C ASP A 66 12.25 -0.17 9.43
N PRO A 67 11.72 -1.22 10.07
CA PRO A 67 10.35 -1.63 9.86
C PRO A 67 9.34 -0.74 10.59
N ALA A 68 8.21 -0.42 9.95
CA ALA A 68 7.07 0.24 10.58
C ALA A 68 6.14 -0.74 11.33
N VAL A 69 6.36 -1.97 11.30
CA VAL A 69 5.68 -3.16 11.84
C VAL A 69 4.21 -3.00 12.20
N TYR A 70 3.34 -3.65 11.42
CA TYR A 70 1.91 -3.80 11.78
C TYR A 70 1.34 -5.13 11.25
N GLY A 71 0.16 -5.51 11.73
CA GLY A 71 -0.57 -6.68 11.23
C GLY A 71 -1.47 -6.30 10.06
N GLY A 72 -1.44 -7.05 8.95
CA GLY A 72 -2.26 -6.76 7.79
C GLY A 72 -2.23 -7.83 6.71
N HIS A 73 -2.87 -7.54 5.58
CA HIS A 73 -2.84 -8.42 4.41
C HIS A 73 -1.44 -8.40 3.79
N ARG A 74 -0.86 -9.57 3.52
CA ARG A 74 0.53 -9.70 3.02
C ARG A 74 0.79 -9.02 1.69
N GLU A 75 -0.25 -8.81 0.86
CA GLU A 75 -0.11 -8.09 -0.40
C GLU A 75 0.24 -6.60 -0.20
N MET A 76 0.07 -6.04 1.00
CA MET A 76 0.45 -4.65 1.32
C MET A 76 1.95 -4.41 1.13
N ASP A 77 2.81 -5.26 1.72
CA ASP A 77 4.26 -5.13 1.55
C ASP A 77 4.68 -5.36 0.10
N LEU A 78 4.09 -6.35 -0.58
CA LEU A 78 4.38 -6.62 -1.99
C LEU A 78 3.97 -5.46 -2.90
N ALA A 79 2.85 -4.81 -2.62
CA ALA A 79 2.42 -3.62 -3.34
C ALA A 79 3.37 -2.43 -3.10
N LEU A 80 3.87 -2.28 -1.88
CA LEU A 80 4.85 -1.25 -1.53
C LEU A 80 6.19 -1.48 -2.24
N MET A 81 6.68 -2.73 -2.27
CA MET A 81 7.88 -3.12 -3.03
C MET A 81 7.78 -2.75 -4.51
N LYS A 82 6.59 -2.94 -5.12
CA LYS A 82 6.34 -2.55 -6.53
C LYS A 82 6.23 -1.04 -6.70
N LEU A 83 5.73 -0.31 -5.70
CA LEU A 83 5.54 1.14 -5.75
C LEU A 83 6.87 1.89 -5.75
N PHE A 84 7.74 1.56 -4.80
CA PHE A 84 9.02 2.27 -4.61
C PHE A 84 10.23 1.52 -5.15
N GLY A 85 10.05 0.25 -5.54
CA GLY A 85 11.08 -0.53 -6.21
C GLY A 85 12.22 -1.00 -5.30
N GLY A 86 13.32 -1.39 -5.95
CA GLY A 86 14.50 -1.95 -5.29
C GLY A 86 14.52 -3.48 -5.24
N PHE A 87 13.45 -4.13 -5.70
CA PHE A 87 13.33 -5.60 -5.73
C PHE A 87 13.17 -6.09 -7.18
N GLY A 88 14.02 -7.03 -7.56
CA GLY A 88 13.95 -7.61 -8.90
C GLY A 88 12.83 -8.66 -9.06
N PRO A 89 12.47 -9.02 -10.31
CA PRO A 89 11.40 -9.99 -10.58
C PRO A 89 11.60 -11.35 -9.89
N ARG A 90 12.83 -11.77 -9.66
CA ARG A 90 13.16 -13.02 -8.97
C ARG A 90 12.66 -13.08 -7.54
N VAL A 91 12.62 -11.93 -6.84
CA VAL A 91 12.09 -11.84 -5.46
C VAL A 91 10.59 -12.17 -5.45
N PHE A 92 9.84 -11.58 -6.37
CA PHE A 92 8.39 -11.83 -6.48
C PHE A 92 8.10 -13.27 -6.94
N ALA A 93 8.92 -13.82 -7.85
CA ALA A 93 8.78 -15.21 -8.28
C ALA A 93 9.07 -16.18 -7.14
N ALA A 94 10.14 -15.98 -6.38
CA ALA A 94 10.46 -16.80 -5.20
C ALA A 94 9.38 -16.69 -4.10
N TYR A 95 8.83 -15.49 -3.90
CA TYR A 95 7.70 -15.31 -2.98
C TYR A 95 6.47 -16.12 -3.43
N GLN A 96 6.12 -16.02 -4.73
CA GLN A 96 5.00 -16.74 -5.30
C GLN A 96 5.18 -18.27 -5.21
N GLU A 97 6.40 -18.76 -5.38
CA GLU A 97 6.74 -20.18 -5.24
C GLU A 97 6.60 -20.67 -3.78
N ALA A 98 7.12 -19.89 -2.83
CA ALA A 98 7.12 -20.25 -1.41
C ALA A 98 5.73 -20.09 -0.75
N CYS A 99 4.98 -19.07 -1.16
CA CYS A 99 3.69 -18.73 -0.57
C CYS A 99 2.74 -18.14 -1.64
N PRO A 100 2.12 -18.97 -2.47
CA PRO A 100 1.29 -18.51 -3.60
C PRO A 100 0.24 -17.51 -3.19
N LEU A 101 0.12 -16.44 -3.97
CA LEU A 101 -0.89 -15.41 -3.80
C LEU A 101 -2.21 -15.86 -4.43
N ALA A 102 -3.31 -15.38 -3.88
CA ALA A 102 -4.62 -15.64 -4.43
C ALA A 102 -4.77 -15.10 -5.86
N PRO A 103 -5.53 -15.79 -6.74
CA PRO A 103 -5.79 -15.33 -8.10
C PRO A 103 -6.25 -13.87 -8.15
N GLY A 104 -5.75 -13.12 -9.11
CA GLY A 104 -6.09 -11.72 -9.30
C GLY A 104 -5.29 -10.74 -8.42
N HIS A 105 -4.26 -11.19 -7.71
CA HIS A 105 -3.40 -10.32 -6.89
C HIS A 105 -2.74 -9.20 -7.71
N GLU A 106 -2.44 -9.41 -8.98
CA GLU A 106 -1.88 -8.38 -9.85
C GLU A 106 -2.81 -7.17 -10.01
N ARG A 107 -4.12 -7.42 -10.04
CA ARG A 107 -5.13 -6.35 -10.14
C ARG A 107 -5.35 -5.61 -8.83
N ARG A 108 -4.93 -6.18 -7.70
CA ARG A 108 -5.04 -5.56 -6.37
C ARG A 108 -3.83 -4.70 -6.00
N VAL A 109 -2.77 -4.73 -6.79
CA VAL A 109 -1.54 -3.96 -6.51
C VAL A 109 -1.85 -2.48 -6.28
N ASP A 110 -2.54 -1.85 -7.23
CA ASP A 110 -2.89 -0.43 -7.13
C ASP A 110 -3.82 -0.13 -5.94
N LEU A 111 -4.72 -1.05 -5.60
CA LEU A 111 -5.58 -0.93 -4.43
C LEU A 111 -4.73 -0.87 -3.14
N TYR A 112 -3.82 -1.81 -2.97
CA TYR A 112 -2.96 -1.87 -1.80
C TYR A 112 -1.88 -0.76 -1.76
N GLN A 113 -1.55 -0.15 -2.89
CA GLN A 113 -0.68 1.03 -2.95
C GLN A 113 -1.36 2.30 -2.45
N LEU A 114 -2.69 2.37 -2.40
CA LEU A 114 -3.39 3.57 -1.95
C LEU A 114 -3.01 3.96 -0.53
N TYR A 115 -2.93 3.02 0.41
CA TYR A 115 -2.57 3.34 1.79
C TYR A 115 -1.18 3.97 1.92
N PRO A 116 -0.08 3.37 1.44
CA PRO A 116 1.23 4.00 1.50
C PRO A 116 1.30 5.32 0.72
N LEU A 117 0.62 5.45 -0.42
CA LEU A 117 0.54 6.71 -1.15
C LEU A 117 -0.13 7.81 -0.31
N LEU A 118 -1.19 7.48 0.42
CA LEU A 118 -1.88 8.42 1.30
C LEU A 118 -1.00 8.84 2.49
N VAL A 119 -0.22 7.90 3.05
CA VAL A 119 0.80 8.22 4.06
C VAL A 119 1.82 9.22 3.48
N HIS A 120 2.29 8.99 2.26
CA HIS A 120 3.24 9.89 1.59
C HIS A 120 2.64 11.27 1.26
N VAL A 121 1.36 11.36 0.91
CA VAL A 121 0.66 12.66 0.77
C VAL A 121 0.69 13.42 2.10
N ASN A 122 0.45 12.75 3.22
CA ASN A 122 0.47 13.38 4.54
C ASN A 122 1.88 13.86 4.96
N LEU A 123 2.91 13.07 4.65
CA LEU A 123 4.29 13.37 5.04
C LEU A 123 4.98 14.35 4.10
N PHE A 124 4.73 14.23 2.80
CA PHE A 124 5.50 14.91 1.74
C PHE A 124 4.65 15.83 0.84
N GLY A 125 3.35 15.94 1.12
CA GLY A 125 2.46 16.88 0.46
C GLY A 125 1.97 16.46 -0.92
N ALA A 126 1.61 17.45 -1.74
CA ALA A 126 0.84 17.29 -2.98
C ALA A 126 1.55 16.49 -4.10
N SER A 127 2.86 16.27 -4.00
CA SER A 127 3.64 15.55 -5.03
C SER A 127 3.13 14.13 -5.29
N TYR A 128 2.52 13.49 -4.30
CA TYR A 128 1.98 12.13 -4.38
C TYR A 128 0.50 12.06 -4.79
N VAL A 129 -0.21 13.20 -4.83
CA VAL A 129 -1.66 13.24 -5.15
C VAL A 129 -1.95 12.67 -6.54
N GLY A 130 -1.09 12.94 -7.52
CA GLY A 130 -1.22 12.37 -8.86
C GLY A 130 -1.12 10.83 -8.88
N ALA A 131 -0.24 10.26 -8.08
CA ALA A 131 -0.12 8.80 -7.94
C ALA A 131 -1.34 8.20 -7.25
N VAL A 132 -1.87 8.84 -6.20
CA VAL A 132 -3.14 8.46 -5.56
C VAL A 132 -4.28 8.44 -6.59
N GLY A 133 -4.37 9.49 -7.41
CA GLY A 133 -5.40 9.58 -8.45
C GLY A 133 -5.34 8.43 -9.47
N ARG A 134 -4.15 8.07 -9.94
CA ARG A 134 -3.97 6.93 -10.86
C ARG A 134 -4.35 5.60 -10.22
N ALA A 135 -3.82 5.32 -9.04
CA ALA A 135 -4.12 4.08 -8.30
C ALA A 135 -5.62 3.95 -7.97
N LEU A 136 -6.29 5.08 -7.71
CA LEU A 136 -7.73 5.10 -7.45
C LEU A 136 -8.53 4.81 -8.71
N GLN A 137 -8.16 5.39 -9.86
CA GLN A 137 -8.87 5.19 -11.13
C GLN A 137 -8.81 3.75 -11.62
N SER A 138 -7.73 3.02 -11.39
CA SER A 138 -7.62 1.60 -11.78
C SER A 138 -8.57 0.68 -11.00
N ASN A 139 -9.18 1.18 -9.92
CA ASN A 139 -10.07 0.42 -9.03
C ASN A 139 -11.54 0.87 -9.10
N LEU A 140 -11.88 1.84 -9.93
CA LEU A 140 -13.24 2.36 -10.11
C LEU A 140 -13.88 1.85 -11.40
#